data_73d9fd27812c8cf34912ddeb4d0c2c3f
#
_entry.id   73d9fd27812c8cf34912ddeb4d0c2c3f
#
_cell.length_a   1.000
_cell.length_b   1.000
_cell.length_c   1.000
_cell.angle_alpha   90.00
_cell.angle_beta   90.00
_cell.angle_gamma   90.00
#
_symmetry.space_group_name_H-M   'P 1'
#
loop_
_entity.id
_entity.type
_entity.pdbx_description
1 polymer ?
#
loop_
_entity_poly.entity_id
_entity_poly.type
_entity_poly.pdbx_seq_one_letter_code
_entity_poly.pdbx_strand_id
1 'polypeptide(L)'
;MSDQPEPRETYSEAIEDFLKAVYLLQQDHERVQTSLLADALAITAPSTTEMAKKLARAKLVSHEPYRGIRLTAAGERIALEIVRHHRLIELFLVEALGYGWDEVHDEAERLEHAMSDRL
;
A
#
# COMPACT_ATOMS: atom_id res chain seq x y z
N MET A 1 -20.25 3.07 18.75
CA MET A 1 -20.06 3.09 18.19
C MET A 1 -20.18 3.27 17.03
N SER A 2 -19.70 3.32 16.62
CA SER A 2 -19.91 3.80 15.36
C SER A 2 -19.77 2.78 14.32
N ASP A 3 -20.62 2.80 13.38
CA ASP A 3 -20.54 1.92 12.24
C ASP A 3 -19.76 2.52 11.11
N GLN A 4 -19.05 3.60 11.36
CA GLN A 4 -18.34 4.27 10.31
C GLN A 4 -17.14 3.44 9.86
N PRO A 5 -16.80 3.49 8.57
CA PRO A 5 -15.62 2.80 8.09
C PRO A 5 -14.39 3.34 8.80
N GLU A 6 -13.42 2.48 8.97
CA GLU A 6 -12.16 2.87 9.57
C GLU A 6 -11.48 3.93 8.71
N PRO A 7 -10.97 4.99 9.32
CA PRO A 7 -10.19 5.96 8.54
C PRO A 7 -8.90 5.30 8.06
N ARG A 8 -8.38 5.80 6.95
CA ARG A 8 -7.17 5.24 6.39
C ARG A 8 -5.99 5.31 7.36
N GLU A 9 -5.95 6.37 8.17
CA GLU A 9 -4.84 6.54 9.09
C GLU A 9 -4.85 5.52 10.24
N THR A 10 -5.90 4.70 10.38
CA THR A 10 -5.88 3.63 11.37
C THR A 10 -5.03 2.44 10.89
N TYR A 11 -4.69 2.40 9.62
CA TYR A 11 -3.83 1.34 9.13
C TYR A 11 -2.38 1.73 9.34
N SER A 12 -1.57 0.76 9.75
CA SER A 12 -0.15 1.02 9.96
C SER A 12 0.53 1.30 8.63
N GLU A 13 1.69 1.95 8.72
CA GLU A 13 2.51 2.20 7.55
C GLU A 13 2.85 0.91 6.82
N ALA A 14 3.14 -0.15 7.59
CA ALA A 14 3.49 -1.43 7.00
C ALA A 14 2.32 -2.01 6.19
N ILE A 15 1.10 -1.88 6.70
CA ILE A 15 -0.07 -2.37 5.99
C ILE A 15 -0.30 -1.55 4.72
N GLU A 16 -0.17 -0.24 4.81
CA GLU A 16 -0.35 0.61 3.64
C GLU A 16 0.68 0.29 2.56
N ASP A 17 1.93 0.10 2.96
CA ASP A 17 2.98 -0.25 2.01
C ASP A 17 2.71 -1.60 1.36
N PHE A 18 2.23 -2.56 2.14
CA PHE A 18 1.91 -3.88 1.63
C PHE A 18 0.81 -3.81 0.57
N LEU A 19 -0.29 -3.13 0.90
CA LEU A 19 -1.42 -3.03 -0.03
C LEU A 19 -1.01 -2.29 -1.30
N LYS A 20 -0.23 -1.25 -1.16
CA LYS A 20 0.25 -0.49 -2.32
C LYS A 20 1.14 -1.36 -3.20
N ALA A 21 2.04 -2.13 -2.58
CA ALA A 21 2.95 -2.97 -3.35
C ALA A 21 2.18 -4.05 -4.12
N VAL A 22 1.19 -4.68 -3.48
CA VAL A 22 0.38 -5.67 -4.17
C VAL A 22 -0.36 -5.03 -5.34
N TYR A 23 -0.92 -3.85 -5.12
CA TYR A 23 -1.65 -3.14 -6.17
C TYR A 23 -0.75 -2.90 -7.39
N LEU A 24 0.44 -2.38 -7.15
CA LEU A 24 1.35 -2.05 -8.25
C LEU A 24 1.85 -3.30 -8.97
N LEU A 25 2.18 -4.35 -8.21
CA LEU A 25 2.70 -5.58 -8.83
C LEU A 25 1.63 -6.36 -9.55
N GLN A 26 0.39 -6.31 -9.11
CA GLN A 26 -0.66 -7.06 -9.80
C GLN A 26 -1.08 -6.41 -11.11
N GLN A 27 -0.54 -5.24 -11.46
CA GLN A 27 -0.74 -4.69 -12.80
C GLN A 27 -0.10 -5.60 -13.84
N ASP A 28 0.98 -6.28 -13.48
CA ASP A 28 1.71 -7.15 -14.40
C ASP A 28 1.57 -8.63 -14.05
N HIS A 29 0.88 -8.96 -12.97
CA HIS A 29 0.76 -10.34 -12.51
C HIS A 29 -0.66 -10.58 -12.04
N GLU A 30 -1.24 -11.68 -12.48
CA GLU A 30 -2.59 -12.00 -12.02
C GLU A 30 -2.60 -12.20 -10.51
N ARG A 31 -1.60 -12.91 -9.99
CA ARG A 31 -1.38 -13.07 -8.56
C ARG A 31 0.09 -12.81 -8.28
N VAL A 32 0.36 -12.14 -7.17
CA VAL A 32 1.72 -11.73 -6.84
C VAL A 32 2.35 -12.79 -5.93
N GLN A 33 3.48 -13.32 -6.36
CA GLN A 33 4.19 -14.32 -5.58
C GLN A 33 4.77 -13.69 -4.32
N THR A 34 4.78 -14.47 -3.24
CA THR A 34 5.27 -14.00 -1.96
C THR A 34 6.72 -13.51 -2.05
N SER A 35 7.55 -14.24 -2.80
CA SER A 35 8.96 -13.86 -2.91
C SER A 35 9.13 -12.52 -3.61
N LEU A 36 8.34 -12.29 -4.66
CA LEU A 36 8.40 -11.01 -5.37
C LEU A 36 7.99 -9.86 -4.47
N LEU A 37 6.95 -10.10 -3.69
CA LEU A 37 6.45 -9.08 -2.78
C LEU A 37 7.44 -8.81 -1.65
N ALA A 38 8.07 -9.87 -1.12
CA ALA A 38 9.09 -9.73 -0.08
C ALA A 38 10.24 -8.87 -0.58
N ASP A 39 10.70 -9.12 -1.82
CA ASP A 39 11.77 -8.34 -2.40
C ASP A 39 11.37 -6.89 -2.57
N ALA A 40 10.16 -6.66 -3.07
CA ALA A 40 9.69 -5.29 -3.30
C ALA A 40 9.58 -4.50 -2.00
N LEU A 41 9.23 -5.19 -0.90
CA LEU A 41 9.07 -4.54 0.39
C LEU A 41 10.33 -4.57 1.24
N ALA A 42 11.36 -5.27 0.78
CA ALA A 42 12.63 -5.43 1.51
C ALA A 42 12.41 -6.03 2.90
N ILE A 43 11.54 -7.04 2.96
CA ILE A 43 11.29 -7.79 4.20
C ILE A 43 11.46 -9.26 3.91
N THR A 44 11.46 -10.07 4.98
CA THR A 44 11.66 -11.51 4.82
C THR A 44 10.41 -12.18 4.27
N ALA A 45 10.60 -13.36 3.67
CA ALA A 45 9.48 -14.13 3.19
C ALA A 45 8.50 -14.53 4.32
N PRO A 46 8.99 -14.99 5.49
CA PRO A 46 8.05 -15.26 6.58
C PRO A 46 7.24 -14.05 7.03
N SER A 47 7.86 -12.88 7.09
CA SER A 47 7.14 -11.65 7.45
C SER A 47 6.08 -11.33 6.43
N THR A 48 6.39 -11.51 5.14
CA THR A 48 5.43 -11.28 4.06
C THR A 48 4.25 -12.22 4.18
N THR A 49 4.53 -13.50 4.46
CA THR A 49 3.46 -14.49 4.59
C THR A 49 2.57 -14.18 5.79
N GLU A 50 3.16 -13.76 6.92
CA GLU A 50 2.37 -13.41 8.09
C GLU A 50 1.48 -12.21 7.82
N MET A 51 2.00 -11.21 7.13
CA MET A 51 1.20 -10.05 6.77
C MET A 51 0.07 -10.45 5.82
N ALA A 52 0.38 -11.31 4.85
CA ALA A 52 -0.64 -11.77 3.92
C ALA A 52 -1.77 -12.49 4.64
N LYS A 53 -1.42 -13.34 5.61
CA LYS A 53 -2.42 -14.06 6.39
C LYS A 53 -3.27 -13.10 7.21
N LYS A 54 -2.64 -12.12 7.82
CA LYS A 54 -3.34 -11.12 8.61
C LYS A 54 -4.34 -10.34 7.75
N LEU A 55 -3.90 -9.91 6.57
CA LEU A 55 -4.76 -9.13 5.69
C LEU A 55 -5.82 -9.99 5.02
N ALA A 56 -5.56 -11.29 4.86
CA ALA A 56 -6.57 -12.21 4.35
C ALA A 56 -7.69 -12.37 5.38
N ARG A 57 -7.34 -12.43 6.67
CA ARG A 57 -8.34 -12.49 7.73
C ARG A 57 -9.17 -11.20 7.76
N ALA A 58 -8.55 -10.08 7.44
CA ALA A 58 -9.27 -8.81 7.34
C ALA A 58 -10.02 -8.64 6.02
N LYS A 59 -9.92 -9.63 5.13
CA LYS A 59 -10.60 -9.67 3.83
C LYS A 59 -10.14 -8.58 2.88
N LEU A 60 -8.88 -8.18 3.03
CA LEU A 60 -8.28 -7.19 2.13
C LEU A 60 -7.46 -7.83 1.02
N VAL A 61 -6.98 -9.05 1.25
CA VAL A 61 -6.28 -9.80 0.20
C VAL A 61 -6.83 -11.22 0.16
N SER A 62 -6.61 -11.87 -0.98
CA SER A 62 -6.83 -13.30 -1.16
C SER A 62 -5.45 -13.93 -1.25
N HIS A 63 -5.15 -14.85 -0.34
CA HIS A 63 -3.86 -15.50 -0.28
C HIS A 63 -4.04 -17.00 -0.48
N GLU A 64 -3.49 -17.53 -1.57
CA GLU A 64 -3.53 -18.96 -1.84
C GLU A 64 -2.10 -19.48 -1.81
N PRO A 65 -1.80 -20.46 -0.95
CA PRO A 65 -0.44 -21.00 -0.88
C PRO A 65 0.02 -21.45 -2.26
N TYR A 66 1.25 -21.14 -2.59
CA TYR A 66 1.90 -21.46 -3.86
C TYR A 66 1.33 -20.74 -5.08
N ARG A 67 0.21 -20.06 -4.95
CA ARG A 67 -0.39 -19.36 -6.08
C ARG A 67 -0.22 -17.86 -5.98
N GLY A 68 -0.04 -17.35 -4.78
CA GLY A 68 0.24 -15.94 -4.60
C GLY A 68 -0.89 -15.17 -3.97
N ILE A 69 -0.75 -13.85 -4.05
CA ILE A 69 -1.58 -12.89 -3.33
C ILE A 69 -2.24 -11.96 -4.34
N ARG A 70 -3.49 -11.62 -4.07
CA ARG A 70 -4.23 -10.68 -4.89
C ARG A 70 -5.13 -9.86 -3.97
N LEU A 71 -5.34 -8.59 -4.31
CA LEU A 71 -6.24 -7.76 -3.53
C LEU A 71 -7.70 -8.17 -3.75
N THR A 72 -8.49 -8.08 -2.70
CA THR A 72 -9.94 -8.14 -2.83
C THR A 72 -10.43 -6.79 -3.33
N ALA A 73 -11.73 -6.70 -3.65
CA ALA A 73 -12.29 -5.40 -4.03
C ALA A 73 -12.08 -4.35 -2.94
N ALA A 74 -12.24 -4.76 -1.66
CA ALA A 74 -12.03 -3.84 -0.56
C ALA A 74 -10.57 -3.41 -0.46
N GLY A 75 -9.65 -4.37 -0.60
CA GLY A 75 -8.23 -4.05 -0.57
C GLY A 75 -7.82 -3.16 -1.73
N GLU A 76 -8.42 -3.40 -2.89
CA GLU A 76 -8.10 -2.60 -4.06
C GLU A 76 -8.54 -1.15 -3.89
N ARG A 77 -9.71 -0.93 -3.29
CA ARG A 77 -10.16 0.44 -3.04
C ARG A 77 -9.22 1.17 -2.10
N ILE A 78 -8.77 0.50 -1.04
CA ILE A 78 -7.84 1.11 -0.09
C ILE A 78 -6.51 1.40 -0.77
N ALA A 79 -5.98 0.43 -1.51
CA ALA A 79 -4.69 0.60 -2.18
C ALA A 79 -4.73 1.75 -3.19
N LEU A 80 -5.82 1.83 -3.94
CA LEU A 80 -5.97 2.88 -4.94
C LEU A 80 -6.00 4.26 -4.29
N GLU A 81 -6.67 4.37 -3.15
CA GLU A 81 -6.70 5.64 -2.43
C GLU A 81 -5.30 6.02 -1.95
N ILE A 82 -4.54 5.05 -1.46
CA ILE A 82 -3.17 5.29 -1.02
C ILE A 82 -2.31 5.78 -2.20
N VAL A 83 -2.42 5.11 -3.34
CA VAL A 83 -1.64 5.47 -4.52
C VAL A 83 -2.00 6.87 -5.01
N ARG A 84 -3.28 7.18 -5.03
CA ARG A 84 -3.73 8.51 -5.46
C ARG A 84 -3.24 9.60 -4.53
N HIS A 85 -3.30 9.34 -3.24
CA HIS A 85 -2.88 10.31 -2.24
C HIS A 85 -1.38 10.58 -2.38
N HIS A 86 -0.60 9.52 -2.55
CA HIS A 86 0.83 9.64 -2.76
C HIS A 86 1.14 10.48 -4.01
N ARG A 87 0.41 10.24 -5.11
CA ARG A 87 0.63 10.97 -6.33
C ARG A 87 0.29 12.46 -6.17
N LEU A 88 -0.76 12.76 -5.43
CA LEU A 88 -1.12 14.16 -5.19
C LEU A 88 -0.05 14.87 -4.38
N ILE A 89 0.54 14.19 -3.40
CA ILE A 89 1.60 14.77 -2.60
C ILE A 89 2.83 15.02 -3.46
N GLU A 90 3.17 14.07 -4.34
CA GLU A 90 4.29 14.26 -5.25
C GLU A 90 4.11 15.49 -6.12
N LEU A 91 2.91 15.64 -6.70
CA LEU A 91 2.61 16.80 -7.54
C LEU A 91 2.73 18.10 -6.75
N PHE A 92 2.22 18.10 -5.53
CA PHE A 92 2.32 19.28 -4.69
C PHE A 92 3.79 19.66 -4.43
N LEU A 93 4.63 18.67 -4.11
CA LEU A 93 6.02 18.93 -3.82
C LEU A 93 6.75 19.46 -5.05
N VAL A 94 6.46 18.91 -6.21
CA VAL A 94 7.11 19.36 -7.43
C VAL A 94 6.64 20.76 -7.81
N GLU A 95 5.33 20.97 -7.86
CA GLU A 95 4.79 22.20 -8.42
C GLU A 95 4.81 23.37 -7.45
N ALA A 96 4.55 23.10 -6.17
CA ALA A 96 4.45 24.17 -5.20
C ALA A 96 5.76 24.45 -4.48
N LEU A 97 6.56 23.43 -4.24
CA LEU A 97 7.77 23.58 -3.42
C LEU A 97 9.05 23.39 -4.21
N GLY A 98 8.96 23.06 -5.50
CA GLY A 98 10.14 23.03 -6.36
C GLY A 98 11.04 21.81 -6.20
N TYR A 99 10.53 20.72 -5.62
CA TYR A 99 11.33 19.49 -5.51
C TYR A 99 11.58 18.90 -6.90
N GLY A 100 12.74 18.28 -7.08
CA GLY A 100 12.99 17.54 -8.31
C GLY A 100 12.29 16.20 -8.28
N TRP A 101 12.02 15.66 -9.47
CA TRP A 101 11.33 14.36 -9.56
C TRP A 101 12.14 13.23 -8.93
N ASP A 102 13.46 13.35 -8.93
CA ASP A 102 14.33 12.31 -8.40
C ASP A 102 14.35 12.26 -6.88
N GLU A 103 13.95 13.35 -6.22
CA GLU A 103 13.95 13.40 -4.76
C GLU A 103 12.56 13.46 -4.16
N VAL A 104 11.53 13.68 -5.00
CA VAL A 104 10.18 13.91 -4.48
C VAL A 104 9.54 12.64 -3.92
N HIS A 105 9.94 11.49 -4.43
CA HIS A 105 9.31 10.23 -4.01
C HIS A 105 9.51 9.97 -2.51
N ASP A 106 10.73 10.08 -2.04
CA ASP A 106 11.02 9.82 -0.62
C ASP A 106 10.34 10.85 0.27
N GLU A 107 10.33 12.11 -0.17
CA GLU A 107 9.72 13.15 0.62
C GLU A 107 8.20 12.98 0.68
N ALA A 108 7.59 12.54 -0.43
CA ALA A 108 6.17 12.28 -0.45
C ALA A 108 5.80 11.12 0.47
N GLU A 109 6.65 10.09 0.53
CA GLU A 109 6.42 8.97 1.43
C GLU A 109 6.38 9.44 2.89
N ARG A 110 7.35 10.23 3.27
CA ARG A 110 7.40 10.74 4.64
C ARG A 110 6.20 11.61 4.96
N LEU A 111 5.84 12.48 4.02
CA LEU A 111 4.76 13.42 4.24
C LEU A 111 3.42 12.72 4.29
N GLU A 112 3.24 11.73 3.42
CA GLU A 112 1.97 10.98 3.38
C GLU A 112 1.70 10.31 4.72
N HIS A 113 2.72 9.68 5.30
CA HIS A 113 2.53 8.96 6.55
C HIS A 113 2.34 9.89 7.73
N ALA A 114 2.73 11.15 7.58
CA ALA A 114 2.58 12.13 8.65
C ALA A 114 1.27 12.91 8.57
N MET A 115 0.58 12.87 7.42
CA MET A 115 -0.60 13.68 7.20
C MET A 115 -1.85 12.90 7.53
N SER A 116 -2.91 13.63 7.91
CA SER A 116 -4.21 13.02 8.09
C SER A 116 -4.94 12.92 6.76
N ASP A 117 -5.95 12.08 6.71
CA ASP A 117 -6.74 11.90 5.50
C ASP A 117 -7.52 13.14 5.12
N ARG A 118 -7.67 14.08 6.04
CA ARG A 118 -8.39 15.31 5.73
C ARG A 118 -7.59 16.26 4.87
N LEU A 119 -6.31 16.03 4.82
CA LEU A 119 -5.44 16.88 4.04
C LEU A 119 -5.31 16.35 2.62
#